data_f02525c50e6fb796959bfb3569a6ca66
#
_entry.id   f02525c50e6fb796959bfb3569a6ca66
#
_cell.length_a   1.000
_cell.length_b   1.000
_cell.length_c   1.000
_cell.angle_alpha   90.00
_cell.angle_beta   90.00
_cell.angle_gamma   90.00
#
_symmetry.space_group_name_H-M   'P 1'
#
loop_
_entity.id
_entity.type
_entity.pdbx_description
1 polymer ?
#
loop_
_entity_poly.entity_id
_entity_poly.type
_entity_poly.pdbx_seq_one_letter_code
_entity_poly.pdbx_strand_id
1 'polypeptide(L)'
;MRTVLICALFSAMSVFALGQKNTVTPPSGAKSLVITFKDGHQQTFSADDVARVEFSTAGAPDQYPGRFRGKWKVGTGAGDATFYITLDNHGNATKSFGASHGTWTVVGEEARISWDDGWHDAIRRVGKKYEKVAYEPGKTFSDSPSNVTEAVNTSPN
;
A
#
# COMPACT_ATOMS: atom_id res chain seq x y z
N MET A 1 -21.08 -39.60 49.43
CA MET A 1 -20.64 -38.48 48.61
C MET A 1 -19.27 -38.81 48.03
N ARG A 2 -19.20 -39.11 46.75
CA ARG A 2 -17.95 -39.42 46.04
C ARG A 2 -17.68 -38.31 45.04
N THR A 3 -16.68 -37.53 45.32
CA THR A 3 -16.20 -36.45 44.45
C THR A 3 -15.29 -37.03 43.37
N VAL A 4 -15.68 -36.93 42.10
CA VAL A 4 -14.84 -37.33 40.95
C VAL A 4 -14.07 -36.11 40.48
N LEU A 5 -12.74 -36.19 40.57
CA LEU A 5 -11.81 -35.19 40.10
C LEU A 5 -11.46 -35.53 38.63
N ILE A 6 -11.88 -34.69 37.68
CA ILE A 6 -11.52 -34.83 36.28
C ILE A 6 -10.27 -33.97 36.04
N CYS A 7 -9.12 -34.62 35.84
CA CYS A 7 -7.90 -33.97 35.34
C CYS A 7 -8.00 -33.81 33.82
N ALA A 8 -8.11 -32.59 33.34
CA ALA A 8 -7.96 -32.27 31.94
C ALA A 8 -6.48 -32.11 31.60
N LEU A 9 -5.95 -33.04 30.82
CA LEU A 9 -4.61 -32.92 30.20
C LEU A 9 -4.65 -31.93 29.05
N PHE A 10 -4.01 -30.79 29.22
CA PHE A 10 -3.73 -29.85 28.10
C PHE A 10 -2.49 -30.36 27.36
N SER A 11 -2.67 -30.95 26.19
CA SER A 11 -1.59 -31.18 25.21
C SER A 11 -1.27 -29.88 24.52
N ALA A 12 -0.10 -29.30 24.78
CA ALA A 12 0.45 -28.18 24.06
C ALA A 12 0.96 -28.67 22.68
N MET A 13 0.17 -28.48 21.64
CA MET A 13 0.65 -28.60 20.25
C MET A 13 1.36 -27.31 19.87
N SER A 14 2.68 -27.38 19.74
CA SER A 14 3.50 -26.34 19.13
C SER A 14 3.24 -26.32 17.62
N VAL A 15 2.40 -25.38 17.16
CA VAL A 15 2.20 -25.12 15.73
C VAL A 15 3.30 -24.17 15.25
N PHE A 16 4.18 -24.67 14.41
CA PHE A 16 5.12 -23.85 13.63
C PHE A 16 4.30 -22.93 12.72
N ALA A 17 4.30 -21.62 13.01
CA ALA A 17 3.68 -20.60 12.18
C ALA A 17 4.55 -20.33 10.96
N LEU A 18 4.31 -21.07 9.88
CA LEU A 18 4.63 -20.62 8.52
C LEU A 18 3.80 -19.36 8.28
N GLY A 19 4.45 -18.26 7.88
CA GLY A 19 3.85 -16.95 7.72
C GLY A 19 2.55 -16.97 6.89
N GLN A 20 1.44 -17.09 7.56
CA GLN A 20 0.11 -16.99 6.92
C GLN A 20 -0.22 -15.52 6.74
N LYS A 21 -0.46 -15.13 5.49
CA LYS A 21 -1.21 -13.90 5.18
C LYS A 21 -2.58 -14.04 5.85
N ASN A 22 -2.82 -13.30 6.92
CA ASN A 22 -4.13 -13.27 7.55
C ASN A 22 -5.09 -12.49 6.63
N THR A 23 -5.79 -13.21 5.77
CA THR A 23 -6.89 -12.65 4.99
C THR A 23 -8.16 -12.75 5.82
N VAL A 24 -8.73 -11.62 6.20
CA VAL A 24 -10.01 -11.57 6.91
C VAL A 24 -11.11 -11.35 5.87
N THR A 25 -11.96 -12.36 5.69
CA THR A 25 -13.19 -12.20 4.93
C THR A 25 -14.24 -11.56 5.83
N PRO A 26 -14.90 -10.46 5.42
CA PRO A 26 -15.96 -9.85 6.23
C PRO A 26 -17.05 -10.88 6.56
N PRO A 27 -17.59 -10.88 7.80
CA PRO A 27 -18.70 -11.75 8.15
C PRO A 27 -19.90 -11.43 7.27
N SER A 28 -20.62 -12.48 6.83
CA SER A 28 -21.83 -12.32 6.03
C SER A 28 -22.86 -11.46 6.78
N GLY A 29 -23.23 -10.30 6.18
CA GLY A 29 -24.13 -9.31 6.77
C GLY A 29 -23.45 -8.08 7.38
N ALA A 30 -22.13 -7.98 7.39
CA ALA A 30 -21.44 -6.74 7.77
C ALA A 30 -21.67 -5.67 6.69
N LYS A 31 -22.18 -4.49 7.11
CA LYS A 31 -22.44 -3.37 6.20
C LYS A 31 -21.27 -2.40 6.08
N SER A 32 -20.30 -2.49 6.98
CA SER A 32 -19.14 -1.60 7.00
C SER A 32 -17.92 -2.26 7.64
N LEU A 33 -16.73 -1.86 7.14
CA LEU A 33 -15.44 -2.08 7.76
C LEU A 33 -15.04 -0.80 8.50
N VAL A 34 -14.76 -0.89 9.79
CA VAL A 34 -14.28 0.24 10.59
C VAL A 34 -12.83 -0.03 10.98
N ILE A 35 -11.94 0.87 10.61
CA ILE A 35 -10.54 0.84 11.01
C ILE A 35 -10.35 1.89 12.11
N THR A 36 -9.92 1.44 13.31
CA THR A 36 -9.55 2.33 14.41
C THR A 36 -8.03 2.46 14.43
N PHE A 37 -7.53 3.65 14.32
CA PHE A 37 -6.10 3.96 14.37
C PHE A 37 -5.60 4.09 15.81
N LYS A 38 -4.27 4.04 16.00
CA LYS A 38 -3.65 4.09 17.33
C LYS A 38 -3.89 5.40 18.09
N ASP A 39 -4.15 6.48 17.35
CA ASP A 39 -4.53 7.81 17.89
C ASP A 39 -6.03 7.92 18.24
N GLY A 40 -6.81 6.85 18.02
CA GLY A 40 -8.22 6.75 18.34
C GLY A 40 -9.17 7.23 17.24
N HIS A 41 -8.70 7.85 16.15
CA HIS A 41 -9.59 8.18 15.05
C HIS A 41 -10.05 6.92 14.30
N GLN A 42 -11.22 6.99 13.67
CA GLN A 42 -11.82 5.88 12.96
C GLN A 42 -12.10 6.24 11.51
N GLN A 43 -11.89 5.29 10.63
CA GLN A 43 -12.27 5.37 9.22
C GLN A 43 -13.22 4.22 8.90
N THR A 44 -14.36 4.54 8.28
CA THR A 44 -15.39 3.57 7.92
C THR A 44 -15.46 3.43 6.40
N PHE A 45 -15.50 2.18 5.94
CA PHE A 45 -15.65 1.81 4.52
C PHE A 45 -16.93 0.98 4.37
N SER A 46 -17.65 1.15 3.26
CA SER A 46 -18.73 0.24 2.91
C SER A 46 -18.17 -1.17 2.67
N ALA A 47 -18.80 -2.19 3.23
CA ALA A 47 -18.37 -3.58 2.97
C ALA A 47 -18.52 -3.97 1.49
N ASP A 48 -19.45 -3.33 0.77
CA ASP A 48 -19.67 -3.56 -0.66
C ASP A 48 -18.51 -3.02 -1.52
N ASP A 49 -17.77 -2.03 -1.00
CA ASP A 49 -16.61 -1.43 -1.67
C ASP A 49 -15.29 -2.16 -1.33
N VAL A 50 -15.32 -3.09 -0.36
CA VAL A 50 -14.14 -3.81 0.11
C VAL A 50 -14.13 -5.23 -0.41
N ALA A 51 -13.43 -5.46 -1.50
CA ALA A 51 -13.27 -6.82 -2.04
C ALA A 51 -12.38 -7.72 -1.17
N ARG A 52 -11.38 -7.13 -0.47
CA ARG A 52 -10.40 -7.87 0.32
C ARG A 52 -9.67 -6.97 1.31
N VAL A 53 -9.39 -7.49 2.50
CA VAL A 53 -8.48 -6.88 3.48
C VAL A 53 -7.29 -7.81 3.67
N GLU A 54 -6.09 -7.33 3.44
CA GLU A 54 -4.86 -8.07 3.69
C GLU A 54 -4.03 -7.38 4.77
N PHE A 55 -3.56 -8.15 5.75
CA PHE A 55 -2.60 -7.69 6.73
C PHE A 55 -1.22 -8.24 6.35
N SER A 56 -0.29 -7.34 6.01
CA SER A 56 1.10 -7.70 5.83
C SER A 56 1.89 -7.38 7.10
N THR A 57 2.78 -8.27 7.49
CA THR A 57 3.74 -8.01 8.58
C THR A 57 4.71 -6.92 8.14
N ALA A 58 4.81 -5.82 8.89
CA ALA A 58 5.85 -4.83 8.67
C ALA A 58 7.22 -5.53 8.75
N GLY A 59 7.96 -5.58 7.64
CA GLY A 59 9.25 -6.28 7.55
C GLY A 59 9.30 -7.45 6.57
N ALA A 60 8.21 -7.78 5.85
CA ALA A 60 8.33 -8.70 4.71
C ALA A 60 9.29 -8.09 3.68
N PRO A 61 10.40 -8.76 3.32
CA PRO A 61 11.47 -8.18 2.50
C PRO A 61 11.02 -7.73 1.10
N ASP A 62 9.81 -8.11 0.66
CA ASP A 62 9.31 -7.85 -0.68
C ASP A 62 8.14 -6.85 -0.76
N GLN A 63 7.71 -6.25 0.35
CA GLN A 63 6.62 -5.28 0.35
C GLN A 63 6.96 -4.02 -0.46
N TYR A 64 8.26 -3.67 -0.49
CA TYR A 64 8.80 -2.55 -1.26
C TYR A 64 9.91 -3.03 -2.19
N PRO A 65 9.57 -3.67 -3.32
CA PRO A 65 10.55 -4.28 -4.23
C PRO A 65 11.60 -3.28 -4.69
N GLY A 66 12.87 -3.69 -4.70
CA GLY A 66 14.00 -2.88 -5.10
C GLY A 66 13.83 -2.19 -6.45
N ARG A 67 13.08 -2.81 -7.38
CA ARG A 67 12.80 -2.26 -8.72
C ARG A 67 12.09 -0.89 -8.70
N PHE A 68 11.33 -0.57 -7.63
CA PHE A 68 10.64 0.72 -7.49
C PHE A 68 11.33 1.66 -6.52
N ARG A 69 12.22 1.16 -5.64
CA ARG A 69 12.95 2.01 -4.70
C ARG A 69 13.92 2.92 -5.43
N GLY A 70 14.21 4.06 -4.82
CA GLY A 70 15.18 5.02 -5.32
C GLY A 70 14.58 6.34 -5.74
N LYS A 71 15.35 7.11 -6.50
CA LYS A 71 15.00 8.46 -6.96
C LYS A 71 14.57 8.44 -8.41
N TRP A 72 13.34 8.84 -8.65
CA TRP A 72 12.71 8.85 -9.97
C TRP A 72 12.64 10.28 -10.51
N LYS A 73 13.19 10.52 -11.70
CA LYS A 73 12.94 11.75 -12.46
C LYS A 73 11.67 11.57 -13.26
N VAL A 74 10.70 12.48 -13.10
CA VAL A 74 9.38 12.41 -13.73
C VAL A 74 8.96 13.78 -14.25
N GLY A 75 8.06 13.83 -15.24
CA GLY A 75 7.50 15.08 -15.75
C GLY A 75 6.36 15.61 -14.86
N THR A 76 6.13 16.91 -14.90
CA THR A 76 4.96 17.54 -14.27
C THR A 76 3.67 17.33 -15.07
N GLY A 77 3.78 16.98 -16.34
CA GLY A 77 2.67 16.95 -17.31
C GLY A 77 2.43 18.29 -17.99
N ALA A 78 3.20 19.34 -17.65
CA ALA A 78 3.16 20.65 -18.26
C ALA A 78 4.51 20.96 -18.92
N GLY A 79 4.57 20.83 -20.25
CA GLY A 79 5.80 21.02 -21.01
C GLY A 79 6.92 20.08 -20.57
N ASP A 80 8.17 20.56 -20.65
CA ASP A 80 9.38 19.80 -20.30
C ASP A 80 9.77 19.86 -18.81
N ALA A 81 8.91 20.45 -17.98
CA ALA A 81 9.19 20.58 -16.55
C ALA A 81 9.22 19.19 -15.87
N THR A 82 10.27 18.99 -15.08
CA THR A 82 10.50 17.72 -14.37
C THR A 82 10.71 17.95 -12.88
N PHE A 83 10.42 16.90 -12.08
CA PHE A 83 10.71 16.87 -10.65
C PHE A 83 11.16 15.47 -10.24
N TYR A 84 11.48 15.28 -8.97
CA TYR A 84 11.90 13.98 -8.44
C TYR A 84 10.90 13.44 -7.43
N ILE A 85 10.66 12.13 -7.51
CA ILE A 85 9.98 11.31 -6.52
C ILE A 85 11.01 10.38 -5.92
N THR A 86 11.09 10.30 -4.60
CA THR A 86 11.94 9.32 -3.89
C THR A 86 11.04 8.34 -3.16
N LEU A 87 11.28 7.05 -3.37
CA LEU A 87 10.59 5.93 -2.73
C LEU A 87 11.57 5.17 -1.84
N ASP A 88 11.34 5.17 -0.53
CA ASP A 88 12.21 4.48 0.43
C ASP A 88 11.78 3.03 0.69
N ASN A 89 12.56 2.31 1.48
CA ASN A 89 12.29 0.91 1.86
C ASN A 89 11.31 0.76 3.04
N HIS A 90 10.78 1.84 3.56
CA HIS A 90 9.81 1.87 4.66
C HIS A 90 8.40 2.23 4.19
N GLY A 91 8.21 2.44 2.88
CA GLY A 91 6.94 2.83 2.30
C GLY A 91 6.68 4.33 2.31
N ASN A 92 7.69 5.16 2.62
CA ASN A 92 7.54 6.61 2.51
C ASN A 92 7.91 7.07 1.11
N ALA A 93 7.21 8.09 0.66
CA ALA A 93 7.45 8.79 -0.58
C ALA A 93 7.66 10.29 -0.32
N THR A 94 8.57 10.90 -1.07
CA THR A 94 8.76 12.35 -1.08
C THR A 94 8.84 12.86 -2.51
N LYS A 95 8.32 14.06 -2.77
CA LYS A 95 8.49 14.72 -4.07
C LYS A 95 9.13 16.10 -3.90
N SER A 96 9.99 16.47 -4.87
CA SER A 96 10.66 17.78 -4.87
C SER A 96 9.77 18.91 -5.38
N PHE A 97 8.68 18.60 -6.05
CA PHE A 97 7.68 19.56 -6.51
C PHE A 97 6.58 19.70 -5.44
N GLY A 98 6.34 20.90 -4.95
CA GLY A 98 5.40 21.16 -3.87
C GLY A 98 5.85 20.66 -2.49
N ALA A 99 7.06 20.08 -2.37
CA ALA A 99 7.64 19.56 -1.12
C ALA A 99 6.68 18.65 -0.31
N SER A 100 5.91 17.83 -1.00
CA SER A 100 4.94 16.93 -0.37
C SER A 100 5.56 15.62 0.07
N HIS A 101 4.97 15.05 1.11
CA HIS A 101 5.22 13.71 1.60
C HIS A 101 4.05 12.78 1.22
N GLY A 102 4.28 11.50 1.27
CA GLY A 102 3.27 10.49 0.99
C GLY A 102 3.72 9.11 1.38
N THR A 103 2.89 8.14 1.10
CA THR A 103 3.17 6.72 1.29
C THR A 103 3.08 6.00 -0.04
N TRP A 104 3.83 4.90 -0.19
CA TRP A 104 3.75 4.08 -1.38
C TRP A 104 3.67 2.59 -1.05
N THR A 105 3.08 1.85 -1.96
CA THR A 105 2.98 0.39 -1.91
C THR A 105 2.98 -0.18 -3.31
N VAL A 106 3.21 -1.49 -3.45
CA VAL A 106 3.14 -2.16 -4.75
C VAL A 106 1.81 -2.89 -4.90
N VAL A 107 1.12 -2.61 -5.98
CA VAL A 107 -0.12 -3.29 -6.37
C VAL A 107 0.07 -3.83 -7.79
N GLY A 108 0.17 -5.17 -7.90
CA GLY A 108 0.51 -5.80 -9.17
C GLY A 108 1.89 -5.38 -9.70
N GLU A 109 1.92 -4.77 -10.88
CA GLU A 109 3.15 -4.35 -11.55
C GLU A 109 3.44 -2.85 -11.43
N GLU A 110 2.81 -2.15 -10.48
CA GLU A 110 2.98 -0.70 -10.29
C GLU A 110 3.23 -0.33 -8.83
N ALA A 111 4.03 0.72 -8.61
CA ALA A 111 4.15 1.39 -7.33
C ALA A 111 3.09 2.49 -7.25
N ARG A 112 2.14 2.37 -6.34
CA ARG A 112 1.08 3.35 -6.07
C ARG A 112 1.50 4.25 -4.93
N ILE A 113 1.37 5.55 -5.13
CA ILE A 113 1.80 6.59 -4.20
C ILE A 113 0.58 7.45 -3.85
N SER A 114 0.32 7.64 -2.57
CA SER A 114 -0.71 8.56 -2.07
C SER A 114 -0.03 9.72 -1.36
N TRP A 115 -0.28 10.94 -1.84
CA TRP A 115 0.32 12.16 -1.33
C TRP A 115 -0.57 12.84 -0.27
N ASP A 116 0.05 13.55 0.65
CA ASP A 116 -0.63 14.34 1.69
C ASP A 116 -1.45 15.52 1.14
N ASP A 117 -1.16 15.96 -0.09
CA ASP A 117 -1.91 16.99 -0.81
C ASP A 117 -3.14 16.45 -1.58
N GLY A 118 -3.43 15.14 -1.41
CA GLY A 118 -4.57 14.46 -2.02
C GLY A 118 -4.36 13.97 -3.45
N TRP A 119 -3.22 14.26 -4.07
CA TRP A 119 -2.84 13.65 -5.34
C TRP A 119 -2.46 12.19 -5.16
N HIS A 120 -2.56 11.43 -6.25
CA HIS A 120 -2.03 10.07 -6.35
C HIS A 120 -1.15 9.94 -7.58
N ASP A 121 -0.06 9.19 -7.45
CA ASP A 121 0.80 8.82 -8.56
C ASP A 121 0.96 7.30 -8.62
N ALA A 122 1.09 6.75 -9.83
CA ALA A 122 1.55 5.39 -10.02
C ALA A 122 2.79 5.37 -10.90
N ILE A 123 3.82 4.62 -10.51
CA ILE A 123 4.97 4.33 -11.37
C ILE A 123 4.80 2.89 -11.85
N ARG A 124 4.63 2.72 -13.17
CA ARG A 124 4.39 1.42 -13.79
C ARG A 124 5.35 1.16 -14.94
N ARG A 125 5.60 -0.11 -15.20
CA ARG A 125 6.43 -0.52 -16.31
C ARG A 125 5.59 -0.65 -17.58
N VAL A 126 6.09 -0.05 -18.68
CA VAL A 126 5.52 -0.18 -20.02
C VAL A 126 6.62 -0.63 -20.98
N GLY A 127 6.62 -1.91 -21.31
CA GLY A 127 7.69 -2.53 -22.07
C GLY A 127 9.04 -2.47 -21.33
N LYS A 128 10.00 -1.71 -21.89
CA LYS A 128 11.35 -1.53 -21.30
C LYS A 128 11.49 -0.23 -20.50
N LYS A 129 10.47 0.61 -20.47
CA LYS A 129 10.45 1.91 -19.81
C LYS A 129 9.51 1.93 -18.62
N TYR A 130 9.56 3.02 -17.88
CA TYR A 130 8.59 3.31 -16.83
C TYR A 130 7.86 4.61 -17.14
N GLU A 131 6.63 4.68 -16.68
CA GLU A 131 5.77 5.86 -16.73
C GLU A 131 5.32 6.24 -15.32
N LYS A 132 5.21 7.56 -15.07
CA LYS A 132 4.45 8.10 -13.95
C LYS A 132 3.07 8.46 -14.46
N VAL A 133 2.04 7.96 -13.80
CA VAL A 133 0.63 8.24 -14.05
C VAL A 133 0.10 9.03 -12.87
N ALA A 134 -0.42 10.23 -13.09
CA ALA A 134 -0.92 11.10 -12.02
C ALA A 134 -2.44 11.20 -12.02
N TYR A 135 -3.01 11.26 -10.83
CA TYR A 135 -4.43 11.41 -10.57
C TYR A 135 -4.64 12.58 -9.61
N GLU A 136 -5.45 13.54 -10.00
CA GLU A 136 -5.76 14.72 -9.20
C GLU A 136 -6.61 14.38 -7.95
N PRO A 137 -6.67 15.26 -6.95
CA PRO A 137 -7.49 15.05 -5.75
C PRO A 137 -8.93 14.71 -6.08
N GLY A 138 -9.44 13.67 -5.40
CA GLY A 138 -10.79 13.12 -5.62
C GLY A 138 -10.86 12.02 -6.67
N LYS A 139 -9.79 11.75 -7.42
CA LYS A 139 -9.67 10.59 -8.31
C LYS A 139 -8.97 9.41 -7.62
N THR A 140 -9.27 8.22 -8.10
CA THR A 140 -8.66 6.96 -7.68
C THR A 140 -7.74 6.40 -8.79
N PHE A 141 -6.98 5.36 -8.48
CA PHE A 141 -6.15 4.65 -9.47
C PHE A 141 -6.94 3.91 -10.57
N SER A 142 -8.27 3.84 -10.44
CA SER A 142 -9.17 3.24 -11.44
C SER A 142 -9.77 4.25 -12.41
N ASP A 143 -9.58 5.54 -12.13
CA ASP A 143 -10.11 6.62 -12.95
C ASP A 143 -9.18 6.95 -14.13
N SER A 144 -9.66 7.79 -15.05
CA SER A 144 -8.81 8.34 -16.10
C SER A 144 -7.73 9.24 -15.49
N PRO A 145 -6.45 9.04 -15.84
CA PRO A 145 -5.37 9.83 -15.30
C PRO A 145 -5.44 11.29 -15.73
N SER A 146 -4.94 12.18 -14.88
CA SER A 146 -4.82 13.61 -15.19
C SER A 146 -3.62 13.89 -16.09
N ASN A 147 -2.54 13.13 -15.95
CA ASN A 147 -1.40 13.12 -16.87
C ASN A 147 -0.62 11.81 -16.81
N VAL A 148 0.16 11.56 -17.89
CA VAL A 148 1.11 10.45 -18.00
C VAL A 148 2.43 11.00 -18.51
N THR A 149 3.52 10.70 -17.85
CA THR A 149 4.88 11.16 -18.22
C THR A 149 5.88 10.03 -18.08
N GLU A 150 7.02 10.12 -18.78
CA GLU A 150 8.12 9.20 -18.60
C GLU A 150 8.64 9.26 -17.15
N ALA A 151 9.03 8.11 -16.61
CA ALA A 151 9.68 7.98 -15.30
C ALA A 151 11.03 7.26 -15.46
N VAL A 152 12.10 7.88 -14.94
CA VAL A 152 13.46 7.33 -15.01
C VAL A 152 14.01 7.19 -13.60
N ASN A 153 14.34 5.97 -13.19
CA ASN A 153 15.03 5.74 -11.91
C ASN A 153 16.49 6.21 -12.04
N THR A 154 16.85 7.26 -11.31
CA THR A 154 18.19 7.86 -11.34
C THR A 154 19.11 7.33 -10.24
N SER A 155 18.60 6.55 -9.31
CA SER A 155 19.34 5.89 -8.22
C SER A 155 18.68 4.54 -7.92
N PRO A 156 18.80 3.56 -8.84
CA PRO A 156 18.34 2.21 -8.56
C PRO A 156 19.19 1.62 -7.43
N ASN A 157 18.54 1.01 -6.44
CA ASN A 157 19.19 0.25 -5.35
C ASN A 157 19.46 -1.18 -5.78
#